data_e59bf5128633ac0c372be3ac7d076e8c
#
_entry.id   e59bf5128633ac0c372be3ac7d076e8c
#
_cell.length_a   1.000
_cell.length_b   1.000
_cell.length_c   1.000
_cell.angle_alpha   90.00
_cell.angle_beta   90.00
_cell.angle_gamma   90.00
#
_symmetry.space_group_name_H-M   'P 1'
#
loop_
_entity.id
_entity.type
_entity.pdbx_description
1 polymer ?
#
loop_
_entity_poly.entity_id
_entity_poly.type
_entity_poly.pdbx_seq_one_letter_code
_entity_poly.pdbx_strand_id
1 'polypeptide(L)'
;MVEEREPLVPPAVADGARADALANLAFLRRPSSMPHAEWLSDWLDRHTQVAIDTQGTFGYVQNPVVEHLTDGGGDVTGIVEELFSMTAMTDQHAFYGSGGDQEELERRFTTLMDSCARFGAAEGLDLVPTSRYLFSL
;
A
#
# COMPACT_ATOMS: atom_id res chain seq x y z
N MET A 1 -10.04 -3.62 14.58
CA MET A 1 -9.97 -2.13 14.69
C MET A 1 -8.66 -1.67 14.07
N VAL A 2 -8.69 -0.58 13.34
CA VAL A 2 -7.50 0.01 12.69
C VAL A 2 -7.36 1.48 13.09
N GLU A 3 -6.15 2.01 12.94
CA GLU A 3 -5.85 3.43 13.03
C GLU A 3 -5.50 3.94 11.62
N GLU A 4 -6.29 4.86 11.07
CA GLU A 4 -6.08 5.35 9.70
C GLU A 4 -5.04 6.46 9.65
N ARG A 5 -4.13 6.39 8.67
CA ARG A 5 -3.16 7.42 8.32
C ARG A 5 -3.20 7.64 6.80
N GLU A 6 -3.08 8.89 6.37
CA GLU A 6 -3.09 9.28 4.97
C GLU A 6 -1.80 10.01 4.57
N PRO A 7 -0.68 9.29 4.41
CA PRO A 7 0.60 9.90 3.97
C PRO A 7 0.49 10.62 2.62
N LEU A 8 -0.40 10.15 1.75
CA LEU A 8 -0.76 10.80 0.50
C LEU A 8 -2.28 10.78 0.36
N VAL A 9 -2.91 11.93 0.60
CA VAL A 9 -4.37 12.06 0.65
C VAL A 9 -4.99 11.73 -0.70
N PRO A 10 -5.90 10.75 -0.79
CA PRO A 10 -6.60 10.43 -2.02
C PRO A 10 -7.41 11.61 -2.56
N PRO A 11 -7.53 11.77 -3.89
CA PRO A 11 -8.41 12.77 -4.48
C PRO A 11 -9.85 12.62 -4.00
N ALA A 12 -10.53 13.75 -3.77
CA ALA A 12 -11.94 13.76 -3.42
C ALA A 12 -12.79 13.20 -4.56
N VAL A 13 -13.81 12.42 -4.20
CA VAL A 13 -14.84 11.92 -5.12
C VAL A 13 -16.22 12.29 -4.61
N ALA A 14 -17.21 12.34 -5.49
CA ALA A 14 -18.59 12.58 -5.10
C ALA A 14 -19.10 11.42 -4.21
N ASP A 15 -20.01 11.72 -3.28
CA ASP A 15 -20.60 10.73 -2.37
C ASP A 15 -21.20 9.55 -3.14
N GLY A 16 -20.82 8.35 -2.78
CA GLY A 16 -21.24 7.10 -3.43
C GLY A 16 -20.64 6.85 -4.82
N ALA A 17 -19.83 7.76 -5.34
CA ALA A 17 -19.18 7.57 -6.64
C ALA A 17 -17.92 6.70 -6.51
N ARG A 18 -17.63 5.95 -7.59
CA ARG A 18 -16.38 5.23 -7.73
C ARG A 18 -15.24 6.21 -8.03
N ALA A 19 -14.12 6.07 -7.36
CA ALA A 19 -12.91 6.79 -7.72
C ALA A 19 -12.40 6.32 -9.10
N ASP A 20 -11.97 7.26 -9.94
CA ASP A 20 -11.31 6.94 -11.22
C ASP A 20 -9.86 6.51 -10.96
N ALA A 21 -9.74 5.31 -10.43
CA ALA A 21 -8.46 4.72 -10.01
C ALA A 21 -8.54 3.20 -9.92
N LEU A 22 -7.40 2.55 -10.06
CA LEU A 22 -7.14 1.25 -9.49
C LEU A 22 -6.87 1.46 -8.00
N ALA A 23 -7.65 0.86 -7.12
CA ALA A 23 -7.34 0.77 -5.69
C ALA A 23 -6.69 -0.59 -5.43
N ASN A 24 -5.42 -0.57 -5.06
CA ASN A 24 -4.65 -1.77 -4.75
C ASN A 24 -4.57 -1.93 -3.23
N LEU A 25 -5.18 -2.98 -2.69
CA LEU A 25 -5.14 -3.29 -1.26
C LEU A 25 -4.04 -4.30 -0.97
N ALA A 26 -3.17 -3.96 -0.03
CA ALA A 26 -2.15 -4.84 0.51
C ALA A 26 -2.48 -5.22 1.96
N PHE A 27 -2.58 -6.52 2.22
CA PHE A 27 -2.74 -7.05 3.56
C PHE A 27 -1.38 -7.53 4.07
N LEU A 28 -0.87 -6.88 5.11
CA LEU A 28 0.46 -7.08 5.64
C LEU A 28 0.44 -7.98 6.88
N ARG A 29 1.44 -8.85 6.98
CA ARG A 29 1.69 -9.71 8.14
C ARG A 29 3.06 -9.43 8.70
N ARG A 30 3.13 -9.12 9.98
CA ARG A 30 4.40 -8.93 10.67
C ARG A 30 5.11 -10.27 10.82
N PRO A 31 6.40 -10.38 10.42
CA PRO A 31 7.19 -11.58 10.70
C PRO A 31 7.29 -11.82 12.21
N SER A 32 7.19 -13.09 12.64
CA SER A 32 7.27 -13.45 14.05
C SER A 32 8.63 -13.10 14.69
N SER A 33 9.68 -13.03 13.87
CA SER A 33 11.03 -12.66 14.29
C SER A 33 11.23 -11.16 14.53
N MET A 34 10.30 -10.31 14.09
CA MET A 34 10.42 -8.85 14.18
C MET A 34 9.50 -8.32 15.29
N PRO A 35 10.01 -7.59 16.28
CA PRO A 35 9.18 -6.94 17.29
C PRO A 35 8.16 -5.98 16.66
N HIS A 36 6.95 -5.90 17.25
CA HIS A 36 5.85 -5.10 16.69
C HIS A 36 6.22 -3.63 16.51
N ALA A 37 6.87 -3.01 17.49
CA ALA A 37 7.26 -1.60 17.42
C ALA A 37 8.31 -1.34 16.33
N GLU A 38 9.25 -2.27 16.14
CA GLU A 38 10.26 -2.19 15.08
C GLU A 38 9.60 -2.32 13.69
N TRP A 39 8.70 -3.29 13.54
CA TRP A 39 7.94 -3.50 12.31
C TRP A 39 7.10 -2.27 11.94
N LEU A 40 6.39 -1.67 12.91
CA LEU A 40 5.62 -0.44 12.69
C LEU A 40 6.52 0.71 12.26
N SER A 41 7.63 0.95 12.95
CA SER A 41 8.56 2.01 12.61
C SER A 41 9.16 1.80 11.22
N ASP A 42 9.55 0.60 10.87
CA ASP A 42 10.10 0.32 9.54
C ASP A 42 9.06 0.51 8.43
N TRP A 43 7.83 0.02 8.63
CA TRP A 43 6.74 0.22 7.68
C TRP A 43 6.33 1.68 7.58
N LEU A 44 5.98 2.33 8.70
CA LEU A 44 5.35 3.65 8.71
C LEU A 44 6.35 4.80 8.47
N ASP A 45 7.58 4.69 9.00
CA ASP A 45 8.54 5.78 8.98
C ASP A 45 9.56 5.68 7.83
N ARG A 46 9.88 4.46 7.38
CA ARG A 46 10.86 4.23 6.31
C ARG A 46 10.24 3.82 5.00
N HIS A 47 9.46 2.74 4.99
CA HIS A 47 8.90 2.16 3.77
C HIS A 47 7.90 3.10 3.08
N THR A 48 7.11 3.83 3.82
CA THR A 48 6.06 4.71 3.27
C THR A 48 6.61 5.66 2.22
N GLN A 49 7.70 6.36 2.51
CA GLN A 49 8.28 7.31 1.56
C GLN A 49 8.88 6.60 0.35
N VAL A 50 9.53 5.45 0.56
CA VAL A 50 10.05 4.62 -0.53
C VAL A 50 8.94 4.20 -1.47
N ALA A 51 7.81 3.72 -0.95
CA ALA A 51 6.67 3.31 -1.75
C ALA A 51 6.10 4.48 -2.59
N ILE A 52 5.95 5.65 -1.98
CA ILE A 52 5.46 6.86 -2.68
C ILE A 52 6.44 7.29 -3.77
N ASP A 53 7.75 7.27 -3.50
CA ASP A 53 8.79 7.75 -4.44
C ASP A 53 9.05 6.78 -5.60
N THR A 54 8.77 5.49 -5.42
CA THR A 54 9.08 4.44 -6.41
C THR A 54 7.88 3.92 -7.18
N GLN A 55 6.68 4.41 -6.89
CA GLN A 55 5.44 4.01 -7.56
C GLN A 55 4.72 5.21 -8.16
N GLY A 56 3.86 4.95 -9.15
CA GLY A 56 2.98 5.94 -9.75
C GLY A 56 1.70 6.18 -8.93
N THR A 57 1.76 5.99 -7.63
CA THR A 57 0.60 6.16 -6.75
C THR A 57 0.29 7.64 -6.50
N PHE A 58 -0.99 7.97 -6.46
CA PHE A 58 -1.49 9.31 -6.13
C PHE A 58 -2.42 9.35 -4.91
N GLY A 59 -2.54 8.23 -4.20
CA GLY A 59 -3.21 8.12 -2.92
C GLY A 59 -2.62 6.95 -2.13
N TYR A 60 -2.30 7.17 -0.86
CA TYR A 60 -1.67 6.16 -0.02
C TYR A 60 -2.26 6.24 1.38
N VAL A 61 -3.06 5.25 1.74
CA VAL A 61 -3.75 5.16 3.02
C VAL A 61 -3.26 3.94 3.78
N GLN A 62 -2.87 4.13 5.02
CA GLN A 62 -2.38 3.08 5.92
C GLN A 62 -3.34 2.85 7.06
N ASN A 63 -3.60 1.60 7.35
CA ASN A 63 -4.48 1.15 8.43
C ASN A 63 -3.75 0.11 9.29
N PRO A 64 -2.87 0.53 10.23
CA PRO A 64 -2.33 -0.37 11.24
C PRO A 64 -3.45 -1.02 12.05
N VAL A 65 -3.39 -2.34 12.21
CA VAL A 65 -4.34 -3.08 13.04
C VAL A 65 -3.94 -2.91 14.51
N VAL A 66 -4.85 -2.30 15.29
CA VAL A 66 -4.63 -2.09 16.74
C VAL A 66 -5.32 -3.16 17.59
N GLU A 67 -6.40 -3.76 17.08
CA GLU A 67 -7.13 -4.81 17.79
C GLU A 67 -7.90 -5.71 16.81
N HIS A 68 -7.83 -7.01 17.03
CA HIS A 68 -8.72 -7.99 16.37
C HIS A 68 -10.00 -8.15 17.19
N LEU A 69 -11.15 -7.86 16.57
CA LEU A 69 -12.45 -7.90 17.23
C LEU A 69 -13.14 -9.26 17.15
N THR A 70 -12.59 -10.17 16.33
CA THR A 70 -13.09 -11.54 16.16
C THR A 70 -11.93 -12.52 16.08
N ASP A 71 -12.16 -13.77 16.49
CA ASP A 71 -11.14 -14.82 16.43
C ASP A 71 -10.73 -15.19 14.98
N GLY A 72 -11.53 -14.83 14.00
CA GLY A 72 -11.26 -15.09 12.57
C GLY A 72 -10.45 -14.01 11.85
N GLY A 73 -9.97 -12.97 12.56
CA GLY A 73 -9.23 -11.84 11.98
C GLY A 73 -7.85 -12.19 11.40
N GLY A 74 -7.39 -13.43 11.61
CA GLY A 74 -6.13 -13.92 11.09
C GLY A 74 -4.91 -13.22 11.69
N ASP A 75 -3.84 -13.21 10.92
CA ASP A 75 -2.54 -12.65 11.31
C ASP A 75 -2.23 -11.30 10.61
N VAL A 76 -3.23 -10.67 10.00
CA VAL A 76 -3.08 -9.37 9.35
C VAL A 76 -2.77 -8.30 10.41
N THR A 77 -1.66 -7.61 10.24
CA THR A 77 -1.18 -6.56 11.15
C THR A 77 -1.26 -5.16 10.56
N GLY A 78 -1.46 -5.04 9.25
CA GLY A 78 -1.67 -3.77 8.58
C GLY A 78 -2.36 -3.93 7.24
N ILE A 79 -3.04 -2.87 6.80
CA ILE A 79 -3.69 -2.80 5.49
C ILE A 79 -3.26 -1.50 4.84
N VAL A 80 -2.83 -1.57 3.59
CA VAL A 80 -2.49 -0.40 2.76
C VAL A 80 -3.46 -0.33 1.60
N GLU A 81 -3.98 0.85 1.32
CA GLU A 81 -4.66 1.18 0.08
C GLU A 81 -3.79 2.14 -0.72
N GLU A 82 -3.47 1.77 -1.94
CA GLU A 82 -2.73 2.59 -2.88
C GLU A 82 -3.59 2.87 -4.12
N LEU A 83 -3.64 4.11 -4.55
CA LEU A 83 -4.37 4.50 -5.76
C LEU A 83 -3.43 4.75 -6.92
N PHE A 84 -3.74 4.12 -8.05
CA PHE A 84 -3.02 4.26 -9.31
C PHE A 84 -3.99 4.64 -10.44
N SER A 85 -3.45 5.16 -11.54
CA SER A 85 -4.23 5.22 -12.76
C SER A 85 -4.68 3.82 -13.20
N MET A 86 -5.81 3.70 -13.88
CA MET A 86 -6.29 2.40 -14.38
C MET A 86 -5.30 1.73 -15.33
N THR A 87 -4.46 2.50 -16.01
CA THR A 87 -3.39 1.99 -16.90
C THR A 87 -2.39 1.11 -16.14
N ALA A 88 -2.20 1.34 -14.84
CA ALA A 88 -1.28 0.55 -14.02
C ALA A 88 -1.69 -0.94 -13.87
N MET A 89 -2.92 -1.29 -14.23
CA MET A 89 -3.35 -2.70 -14.26
C MET A 89 -2.59 -3.53 -15.32
N THR A 90 -2.13 -2.91 -16.38
CA THR A 90 -1.51 -3.60 -17.53
C THR A 90 -0.18 -3.01 -17.95
N ASP A 91 0.23 -1.90 -17.37
CA ASP A 91 1.48 -1.19 -17.70
C ASP A 91 2.33 -0.96 -16.45
N GLN A 92 3.46 -1.65 -16.40
CA GLN A 92 4.43 -1.53 -15.31
C GLN A 92 5.02 -0.12 -15.19
N HIS A 93 5.23 0.58 -16.31
CA HIS A 93 5.71 1.96 -16.28
C HIS A 93 4.70 2.91 -15.61
N ALA A 94 3.41 2.68 -15.81
CA ALA A 94 2.36 3.41 -15.09
C ALA A 94 2.34 3.05 -13.60
N PHE A 95 2.52 1.76 -13.27
CA PHE A 95 2.55 1.31 -11.87
C PHE A 95 3.74 1.87 -11.10
N TYR A 96 4.94 1.83 -11.66
CA TYR A 96 6.17 2.33 -11.01
C TYR A 96 6.44 3.82 -11.29
N GLY A 97 5.67 4.46 -12.14
CA GLY A 97 5.88 5.88 -12.48
C GLY A 97 7.17 6.15 -13.23
N SER A 98 7.69 5.19 -14.00
CA SER A 98 8.98 5.28 -14.67
C SER A 98 8.95 5.95 -16.06
N GLY A 99 7.76 6.33 -16.56
CA GLY A 99 7.61 7.14 -17.77
C GLY A 99 8.14 6.50 -19.06
N GLY A 100 8.17 5.17 -19.15
CA GLY A 100 8.67 4.44 -20.29
C GLY A 100 10.20 4.21 -20.29
N ASP A 101 10.90 4.67 -19.26
CA ASP A 101 12.33 4.44 -19.07
C ASP A 101 12.58 3.10 -18.36
N GLN A 102 13.20 2.16 -19.06
CA GLN A 102 13.43 0.80 -18.54
C GLN A 102 14.46 0.77 -17.39
N GLU A 103 15.50 1.58 -17.45
CA GLU A 103 16.52 1.66 -16.40
C GLU A 103 15.90 2.24 -15.10
N GLU A 104 15.07 3.26 -15.24
CA GLU A 104 14.32 3.84 -14.11
C GLU A 104 13.30 2.86 -13.54
N LEU A 105 12.63 2.07 -14.37
CA LEU A 105 11.72 1.01 -13.92
C LEU A 105 12.47 0.00 -13.03
N GLU A 106 13.60 -0.49 -13.49
CA GLU A 106 14.40 -1.47 -12.75
C GLU A 106 14.94 -0.90 -11.44
N ARG A 107 15.38 0.35 -11.44
CA ARG A 107 15.83 1.06 -10.24
C ARG A 107 14.70 1.18 -9.22
N ARG A 108 13.52 1.62 -9.62
CA ARG A 108 12.34 1.77 -8.76
C ARG A 108 11.88 0.44 -8.20
N PHE A 109 11.77 -0.57 -9.06
CA PHE A 109 11.41 -1.92 -8.66
C PHE A 109 12.36 -2.48 -7.60
N THR A 110 13.67 -2.42 -7.83
CA THR A 110 14.67 -2.91 -6.89
C THR A 110 14.62 -2.17 -5.56
N THR A 111 14.51 -0.84 -5.59
CA THR A 111 14.42 -0.02 -4.38
C THR A 111 13.17 -0.36 -3.55
N LEU A 112 12.02 -0.56 -4.21
CA LEU A 112 10.78 -0.94 -3.54
C LEU A 112 10.88 -2.34 -2.94
N MET A 113 11.41 -3.31 -3.70
CA MET A 113 11.55 -4.70 -3.23
C MET A 113 12.50 -4.82 -2.05
N ASP A 114 13.62 -4.10 -2.05
CA ASP A 114 14.54 -4.05 -0.93
C ASP A 114 13.87 -3.49 0.34
N SER A 115 13.05 -2.45 0.18
CA SER A 115 12.28 -1.89 1.29
C SER A 115 11.20 -2.86 1.81
N CYS A 116 10.49 -3.54 0.92
CA CYS A 116 9.52 -4.58 1.29
C CYS A 116 10.18 -5.74 2.04
N ALA A 117 11.35 -6.20 1.59
CA ALA A 117 12.08 -7.28 2.24
C ALA A 117 12.51 -6.92 3.66
N ARG A 118 12.86 -5.66 3.91
CA ARG A 118 13.35 -5.20 5.20
C ARG A 118 12.32 -5.38 6.33
N PHE A 119 11.03 -5.17 6.09
CA PHE A 119 9.98 -5.37 7.10
C PHE A 119 9.11 -6.61 6.87
N GLY A 120 9.52 -7.51 5.98
CA GLY A 120 8.89 -8.80 5.75
C GLY A 120 7.69 -8.79 4.80
N ALA A 121 7.42 -7.69 4.10
CA ALA A 121 6.31 -7.61 3.15
C ALA A 121 6.59 -8.35 1.83
N ALA A 122 7.82 -8.80 1.59
CA ALA A 122 8.14 -9.65 0.43
C ALA A 122 7.56 -11.07 0.56
N GLU A 123 7.19 -11.49 1.77
CA GLU A 123 6.58 -12.78 2.07
C GLU A 123 5.28 -12.57 2.84
N GLY A 124 4.26 -13.38 2.56
CA GLY A 124 2.98 -13.33 3.27
C GLY A 124 2.14 -12.08 2.96
N LEU A 125 2.37 -11.44 1.82
CA LEU A 125 1.60 -10.32 1.32
C LEU A 125 0.44 -10.81 0.45
N ASP A 126 -0.78 -10.35 0.76
CA ASP A 126 -1.92 -10.46 -0.15
C ASP A 126 -2.14 -9.11 -0.83
N LEU A 127 -2.17 -9.12 -2.17
CA LEU A 127 -2.49 -7.96 -2.99
C LEU A 127 -3.84 -8.16 -3.68
N VAL A 128 -4.73 -7.19 -3.53
CA VAL A 128 -6.08 -7.24 -4.10
C VAL A 128 -6.36 -5.98 -4.90
N PRO A 129 -6.32 -6.06 -6.24
CA PRO A 129 -6.79 -4.95 -7.08
C PRO A 129 -8.32 -4.83 -6.95
N THR A 130 -8.79 -3.61 -6.65
CA THR A 130 -10.19 -3.33 -6.37
C THR A 130 -10.60 -1.92 -6.77
N SER A 131 -11.78 -1.49 -6.34
CA SER A 131 -12.32 -0.14 -6.57
C SER A 131 -12.60 0.55 -5.25
N ARG A 132 -12.31 1.85 -5.19
CA ARG A 132 -12.61 2.70 -4.05
C ARG A 132 -13.95 3.44 -4.27
N TYR A 133 -14.81 3.38 -3.27
CA TYR A 133 -16.03 4.17 -3.15
C TYR A 133 -16.00 4.89 -1.81
N LEU A 134 -16.48 6.12 -1.76
CA LEU A 134 -16.60 6.88 -0.52
C LEU A 134 -18.07 7.23 -0.29
N PHE A 135 -18.57 6.92 0.89
CA PHE A 135 -19.91 7.25 1.32
C PHE A 135 -19.87 8.13 2.57
N SER A 136 -20.60 9.23 2.57
CA SER A 136 -20.82 10.04 3.77
C SER A 136 -21.86 9.36 4.67
N LEU A 137 -21.53 9.24 5.94
CA LEU A 137 -22.41 8.65 6.96
C LEU A 137 -23.19 9.74 7.70
#